data_7a420ca86ca31135eebe59486d05add4
#
_entry.id   7a420ca86ca31135eebe59486d05add4
#
_cell.length_a   1.000
_cell.length_b   1.000
_cell.length_c   1.000
_cell.angle_alpha   90.00
_cell.angle_beta   90.00
_cell.angle_gamma   90.00
#
_symmetry.space_group_name_H-M   'P 1'
#
loop_
_entity.id
_entity.type
_entity.pdbx_description
1 polymer ?
#
loop_
_entity_poly.entity_id
_entity_poly.type
_entity_poly.pdbx_seq_one_letter_code
_entity_poly.pdbx_strand_id
1 'polypeptide(L)'
;MKRCPQCGREYDITMMFCLDDGTELLYGPASGSSLGNEPQTVLFPERPERGEGAAAIIGGIDPVKPAANNSIAVLPFANISADEENEYFCDGLAEELLNALAKIEDLKVAARTSAFSFRGKNVEAREIGKALGVNTVLEGSVRKSGKRIRINVQLVSAADGYQLWSERYDREMRDIFDVQDEIAVAVTDALKIKLLGDEKTAVLKRHTQSPEAHEYYLRGLSHFNKWTPHDFEKAIENFERAIEIDVNYASAYAALAN
;
A
#
# COMPACT_ATOMS: atom_id res chain seq x y z
N MET A 1 -30.41 0.15 26.17
CA MET A 1 -31.23 -0.39 25.09
C MET A 1 -31.22 0.57 23.91
N LYS A 2 -31.24 0.06 22.68
CA LYS A 2 -31.42 0.84 21.45
C LYS A 2 -32.87 0.71 21.01
N ARG A 3 -33.42 1.76 20.37
CA ARG A 3 -34.79 1.75 19.88
C ARG A 3 -34.81 1.90 18.36
N CYS A 4 -35.62 1.08 17.68
CA CYS A 4 -35.79 1.21 16.24
C CYS A 4 -36.56 2.51 15.91
N PRO A 5 -36.05 3.37 15.05
CA PRO A 5 -36.72 4.62 14.70
C PRO A 5 -37.99 4.41 13.86
N GLN A 6 -38.13 3.27 13.19
CA GLN A 6 -39.28 2.96 12.35
C GLN A 6 -40.42 2.24 13.11
N CYS A 7 -40.12 1.14 13.81
CA CYS A 7 -41.15 0.35 14.48
C CYS A 7 -41.27 0.60 15.99
N GLY A 8 -40.35 1.37 16.59
CA GLY A 8 -40.37 1.73 17.99
C GLY A 8 -39.97 0.64 18.97
N ARG A 9 -39.60 -0.57 18.55
CA ARG A 9 -39.19 -1.67 19.41
C ARG A 9 -37.81 -1.41 20.05
N GLU A 10 -37.64 -1.91 21.25
CA GLU A 10 -36.41 -1.83 22.01
C GLU A 10 -35.58 -3.11 21.84
N TYR A 11 -34.27 -2.92 21.67
CA TYR A 11 -33.29 -4.00 21.47
C TYR A 11 -32.12 -3.85 22.44
N ASP A 12 -31.40 -4.93 22.66
CA ASP A 12 -30.14 -4.89 23.41
C ASP A 12 -29.11 -3.99 22.72
N ILE A 13 -28.19 -3.42 23.51
CA ILE A 13 -27.17 -2.51 23.01
C ILE A 13 -26.22 -3.17 21.99
N THR A 14 -26.13 -4.50 22.00
CA THR A 14 -25.30 -5.29 21.09
C THR A 14 -25.92 -5.45 19.70
N MET A 15 -27.24 -5.24 19.57
CA MET A 15 -27.93 -5.34 18.28
C MET A 15 -27.65 -4.11 17.43
N MET A 16 -27.33 -4.33 16.17
CA MET A 16 -27.04 -3.26 15.21
C MET A 16 -28.23 -2.93 14.31
N PHE A 17 -29.14 -3.88 14.07
CA PHE A 17 -30.27 -3.73 13.17
C PHE A 17 -31.56 -4.22 13.82
N CYS A 18 -32.70 -3.63 13.45
CA CYS A 18 -34.03 -4.08 13.81
C CYS A 18 -34.32 -5.43 13.17
N LEU A 19 -34.83 -6.39 13.93
CA LEU A 19 -35.15 -7.74 13.44
C LEU A 19 -36.42 -7.81 12.58
N ASP A 20 -37.28 -6.79 12.68
CA ASP A 20 -38.57 -6.76 11.97
C ASP A 20 -38.50 -6.04 10.61
N ASP A 21 -37.70 -4.97 10.54
CA ASP A 21 -37.65 -4.09 9.34
C ASP A 21 -36.25 -3.84 8.80
N GLY A 22 -35.20 -4.38 9.45
CA GLY A 22 -33.80 -4.24 9.02
C GLY A 22 -33.19 -2.84 9.23
N THR A 23 -33.91 -1.92 9.88
CA THR A 23 -33.41 -0.55 10.11
C THR A 23 -32.25 -0.54 11.10
N GLU A 24 -31.23 0.28 10.84
CA GLU A 24 -30.11 0.46 11.74
C GLU A 24 -30.52 1.10 13.06
N LEU A 25 -30.07 0.51 14.17
CA LEU A 25 -30.40 0.95 15.53
C LEU A 25 -29.39 1.98 16.02
N LEU A 26 -29.78 3.24 16.08
CA LEU A 26 -28.93 4.35 16.51
C LEU A 26 -28.93 4.52 18.04
N TYR A 27 -27.81 4.92 18.61
CA TYR A 27 -27.71 5.41 19.98
C TYR A 27 -28.34 6.79 20.06
N GLY A 28 -29.48 6.94 20.78
CA GLY A 28 -30.04 8.26 21.07
C GLY A 28 -30.64 8.28 22.49
N PRO A 29 -30.56 9.41 23.23
CA PRO A 29 -31.28 9.57 24.47
C PRO A 29 -32.77 9.60 24.20
N ALA A 30 -33.57 9.01 25.09
CA ALA A 30 -35.03 9.02 25.04
C ALA A 30 -35.55 10.46 24.96
N SER A 31 -36.10 10.86 23.80
CA SER A 31 -36.73 12.15 23.62
C SER A 31 -38.10 12.14 24.31
N GLY A 32 -38.15 12.67 25.53
CA GLY A 32 -39.42 13.10 26.14
C GLY A 32 -39.97 14.29 25.38
N SER A 33 -41.20 14.16 24.96
CA SER A 33 -42.02 15.21 24.37
C SER A 33 -42.13 16.44 25.24
N SER A 34 -41.69 17.62 24.79
CA SER A 34 -42.32 18.90 25.11
C SER A 34 -42.10 19.91 23.99
N LEU A 35 -43.21 20.52 23.62
CA LEU A 35 -43.39 21.60 22.66
C LEU A 35 -42.52 22.83 23.00
N GLY A 36 -41.95 23.47 21.98
CA GLY A 36 -41.62 24.89 22.01
C GLY A 36 -40.12 25.21 21.95
N ASN A 37 -39.67 25.51 20.79
CA ASN A 37 -38.79 26.56 20.28
C ASN A 37 -37.97 26.07 19.11
N GLU A 38 -38.33 26.56 17.96
CA GLU A 38 -37.48 26.45 16.75
C GLU A 38 -36.16 27.17 17.05
N PRO A 39 -35.00 26.55 16.78
CA PRO A 39 -33.75 27.26 16.76
C PRO A 39 -33.76 28.22 15.56
N GLN A 40 -33.65 29.51 15.84
CA GLN A 40 -33.47 30.54 14.83
C GLN A 40 -32.26 30.21 13.97
N THR A 41 -32.51 30.09 12.68
CA THR A 41 -31.46 30.02 11.64
C THR A 41 -30.63 31.29 11.76
N VAL A 42 -29.35 31.17 12.15
CA VAL A 42 -28.41 32.26 12.08
C VAL A 42 -28.16 32.57 10.61
N LEU A 43 -28.78 33.65 10.13
CA LEU A 43 -28.50 34.23 8.83
C LEU A 43 -27.03 34.70 8.83
N PHE A 44 -26.21 34.09 8.01
CA PHE A 44 -24.89 34.64 7.71
C PHE A 44 -25.10 36.03 7.08
N PRO A 45 -24.35 37.06 7.49
CA PRO A 45 -24.44 38.38 6.88
C PRO A 45 -24.04 38.30 5.40
N GLU A 46 -24.88 38.91 4.55
CA GLU A 46 -24.63 39.06 3.14
C GLU A 46 -23.24 39.65 2.89
N ARG A 47 -22.53 39.03 1.95
CA ARG A 47 -21.20 39.48 1.52
C ARG A 47 -21.32 40.87 0.90
N PRO A 48 -20.56 41.87 1.35
CA PRO A 48 -20.58 43.20 0.72
C PRO A 48 -20.04 43.07 -0.72
N GLU A 49 -20.70 43.77 -1.62
CA GLU A 49 -20.33 43.88 -3.03
C GLU A 49 -18.89 44.42 -3.18
N ARG A 50 -18.14 43.83 -4.13
CA ARG A 50 -16.77 44.20 -4.44
C ARG A 50 -16.69 45.64 -4.89
N GLY A 51 -16.15 46.52 -4.04
CA GLY A 51 -15.53 47.75 -4.47
C GLY A 51 -14.16 47.47 -5.07
N GLU A 52 -13.94 47.97 -6.25
CA GLU A 52 -12.61 48.00 -6.92
C GLU A 52 -11.64 48.79 -6.07
N GLY A 53 -10.49 48.19 -5.75
CA GLY A 53 -9.31 48.91 -5.27
C GLY A 53 -8.85 48.61 -3.87
N ALA A 54 -8.16 47.47 -3.68
CA ALA A 54 -7.08 47.30 -2.72
C ALA A 54 -6.22 46.09 -3.09
N ALA A 55 -5.20 46.32 -3.91
CA ALA A 55 -4.07 45.41 -3.97
C ALA A 55 -3.25 45.66 -2.69
N ALA A 56 -3.30 44.70 -1.76
CA ALA A 56 -2.37 44.65 -0.64
C ALA A 56 -2.20 43.23 -0.12
N ILE A 57 -1.02 42.66 -0.45
CA ILE A 57 -0.21 41.85 0.44
C ILE A 57 -0.94 40.63 1.06
N ILE A 58 -1.16 39.59 0.27
CA ILE A 58 -1.17 38.23 0.80
C ILE A 58 0.13 37.61 0.27
N GLY A 59 1.05 37.35 1.20
CA GLY A 59 2.30 36.66 0.91
C GLY A 59 2.00 35.41 0.11
N GLY A 60 2.83 35.15 -0.91
CA GLY A 60 2.65 34.07 -1.85
C GLY A 60 2.40 32.75 -1.15
N ILE A 61 1.16 32.31 -1.20
CA ILE A 61 0.88 30.87 -1.17
C ILE A 61 1.26 30.46 -2.59
N ASP A 62 2.43 29.87 -2.71
CA ASP A 62 2.79 29.18 -3.95
C ASP A 62 1.58 28.34 -4.34
N PRO A 63 1.16 28.37 -5.62
CA PRO A 63 0.07 27.51 -6.06
C PRO A 63 0.45 26.09 -5.65
N VAL A 64 -0.38 25.48 -4.78
CA VAL A 64 -0.22 24.08 -4.38
C VAL A 64 -0.05 23.34 -5.69
N LYS A 65 1.19 22.91 -5.95
CA LYS A 65 1.54 22.09 -7.12
C LYS A 65 0.48 20.99 -7.15
N PRO A 66 -0.30 20.84 -8.24
CA PRO A 66 -1.32 19.80 -8.27
C PRO A 66 -0.64 18.52 -7.83
N ALA A 67 -1.16 17.89 -6.80
CA ALA A 67 -0.56 16.70 -6.23
C ALA A 67 -0.25 15.76 -7.40
N ALA A 68 1.00 15.36 -7.53
CA ALA A 68 1.46 14.50 -8.61
C ALA A 68 0.42 13.39 -8.76
N ASN A 69 -0.21 13.28 -9.94
CA ASN A 69 -1.26 12.29 -10.20
C ASN A 69 -0.69 10.86 -10.18
N ASN A 70 0.61 10.72 -9.94
CA ASN A 70 1.31 9.45 -9.90
C ASN A 70 1.22 8.86 -8.49
N SER A 71 0.42 7.83 -8.37
CA SER A 71 0.32 7.05 -7.14
C SER A 71 0.14 5.58 -7.48
N ILE A 72 0.80 4.71 -6.69
CA ILE A 72 0.89 3.29 -6.95
C ILE A 72 0.70 2.47 -5.68
N ALA A 73 0.01 1.35 -5.81
CA ALA A 73 0.05 0.27 -4.82
C ALA A 73 0.79 -0.93 -5.43
N VAL A 74 1.77 -1.46 -4.71
CA VAL A 74 2.45 -2.70 -5.06
C VAL A 74 1.80 -3.82 -4.26
N LEU A 75 1.11 -4.73 -4.93
CA LEU A 75 0.46 -5.87 -4.29
C LEU A 75 1.46 -7.00 -4.03
N PRO A 76 1.23 -7.87 -3.04
CA PRO A 76 2.01 -9.09 -2.89
C PRO A 76 1.90 -9.93 -4.15
N PHE A 77 3.04 -10.42 -4.66
CA PHE A 77 3.04 -11.22 -5.88
C PHE A 77 2.50 -12.61 -5.61
N ALA A 78 1.73 -13.14 -6.53
CA ALA A 78 1.19 -14.50 -6.42
C ALA A 78 2.29 -15.55 -6.61
N ASN A 79 2.42 -16.49 -5.67
CA ASN A 79 3.25 -17.65 -5.84
C ASN A 79 2.54 -18.66 -6.74
N ILE A 80 3.06 -18.87 -7.95
CA ILE A 80 2.60 -19.91 -8.89
C ILE A 80 3.62 -21.05 -9.04
N SER A 81 4.54 -21.17 -8.07
CA SER A 81 5.47 -22.28 -7.98
C SER A 81 4.74 -23.56 -7.51
N ALA A 82 5.38 -24.71 -7.73
CA ALA A 82 4.88 -25.96 -7.16
C ALA A 82 5.08 -26.05 -5.63
N ASP A 83 5.94 -25.20 -5.08
CA ASP A 83 6.34 -25.17 -3.68
C ASP A 83 5.81 -23.90 -3.02
N GLU A 84 4.93 -24.09 -2.04
CA GLU A 84 4.31 -23.01 -1.25
C GLU A 84 5.35 -22.26 -0.40
N GLU A 85 6.46 -22.92 -0.03
CA GLU A 85 7.53 -22.28 0.73
C GLU A 85 8.16 -21.08 0.00
N ASN A 86 7.97 -20.94 -1.31
CA ASN A 86 8.45 -19.79 -2.07
C ASN A 86 7.62 -18.50 -1.87
N GLU A 87 6.59 -18.52 -1.02
CA GLU A 87 5.76 -17.32 -0.77
C GLU A 87 6.57 -16.16 -0.18
N TYR A 88 7.55 -16.47 0.70
CA TYR A 88 8.45 -15.44 1.25
C TYR A 88 9.18 -14.66 0.16
N PHE A 89 9.54 -15.34 -0.91
CA PHE A 89 10.25 -14.71 -2.03
C PHE A 89 9.33 -13.78 -2.84
N CYS A 90 8.09 -14.19 -3.07
CA CYS A 90 7.09 -13.38 -3.76
C CYS A 90 6.79 -12.09 -2.99
N ASP A 91 6.65 -12.20 -1.68
CA ASP A 91 6.43 -11.07 -0.79
C ASP A 91 7.63 -10.14 -0.73
N GLY A 92 8.81 -10.72 -0.54
CA GLY A 92 10.04 -9.97 -0.48
C GLY A 92 10.31 -9.18 -1.76
N LEU A 93 10.09 -9.80 -2.92
CA LEU A 93 10.22 -9.10 -4.20
C LEU A 93 9.26 -7.91 -4.31
N ALA A 94 7.99 -8.07 -3.91
CA ALA A 94 7.02 -7.00 -3.92
C ALA A 94 7.40 -5.88 -2.93
N GLU A 95 7.91 -6.23 -1.75
CA GLU A 95 8.37 -5.29 -0.73
C GLU A 95 9.60 -4.50 -1.19
N GLU A 96 10.57 -5.15 -1.80
CA GLU A 96 11.76 -4.50 -2.37
C GLU A 96 11.39 -3.51 -3.48
N LEU A 97 10.48 -3.90 -4.39
CA LEU A 97 9.96 -3.00 -5.42
C LEU A 97 9.22 -1.81 -4.81
N LEU A 98 8.37 -2.04 -3.80
CA LEU A 98 7.69 -0.98 -3.07
C LEU A 98 8.70 0.01 -2.47
N ASN A 99 9.73 -0.50 -1.79
CA ASN A 99 10.77 0.30 -1.17
C ASN A 99 11.62 1.07 -2.19
N ALA A 100 11.91 0.46 -3.35
CA ALA A 100 12.60 1.14 -4.44
C ALA A 100 11.77 2.29 -5.01
N LEU A 101 10.50 2.04 -5.32
CA LEU A 101 9.58 3.05 -5.86
C LEU A 101 9.28 4.19 -4.86
N ALA A 102 9.28 3.90 -3.56
CA ALA A 102 9.06 4.90 -2.51
C ALA A 102 10.18 5.95 -2.40
N LYS A 103 11.34 5.73 -3.04
CA LYS A 103 12.45 6.70 -3.10
C LYS A 103 12.26 7.76 -4.19
N ILE A 104 11.22 7.64 -5.00
CA ILE A 104 10.92 8.55 -6.11
C ILE A 104 10.05 9.69 -5.58
N GLU A 105 10.53 10.92 -5.67
CA GLU A 105 9.89 12.09 -5.07
C GLU A 105 8.49 12.39 -5.66
N ASP A 106 8.33 12.21 -6.96
CA ASP A 106 7.08 12.48 -7.68
C ASP A 106 6.10 11.28 -7.67
N LEU A 107 6.37 10.20 -6.92
CA LEU A 107 5.55 9.00 -6.84
C LEU A 107 5.06 8.74 -5.41
N LYS A 108 3.75 8.72 -5.20
CA LYS A 108 3.16 8.31 -3.93
C LYS A 108 2.95 6.80 -3.93
N VAL A 109 3.59 6.10 -3.00
CA VAL A 109 3.48 4.65 -2.87
C VAL A 109 2.61 4.30 -1.66
N ALA A 110 1.60 3.45 -1.86
CA ALA A 110 0.76 2.97 -0.77
C ALA A 110 1.59 2.16 0.24
N ALA A 111 1.28 2.31 1.53
CA ALA A 111 1.99 1.58 2.58
C ALA A 111 1.85 0.06 2.38
N ARG A 112 2.93 -0.68 2.70
CA ARG A 112 2.99 -2.14 2.62
C ARG A 112 1.80 -2.81 3.31
N THR A 113 1.53 -2.46 4.56
CA THR A 113 0.44 -3.05 5.35
C THR A 113 -0.92 -2.90 4.68
N SER A 114 -1.16 -1.76 4.03
CA SER A 114 -2.41 -1.49 3.31
C SER A 114 -2.50 -2.29 2.01
N ALA A 115 -1.43 -2.33 1.21
CA ALA A 115 -1.39 -3.05 -0.05
C ALA A 115 -1.46 -4.58 0.18
N PHE A 116 -0.73 -5.09 1.18
CA PHE A 116 -0.69 -6.53 1.50
C PHE A 116 -1.96 -7.05 2.17
N SER A 117 -2.86 -6.18 2.63
CA SER A 117 -4.19 -6.58 3.10
C SER A 117 -5.07 -7.19 2.00
N PHE A 118 -4.70 -6.99 0.74
CA PHE A 118 -5.38 -7.56 -0.43
C PHE A 118 -4.83 -8.94 -0.85
N ARG A 119 -3.87 -9.50 -0.12
CA ARG A 119 -3.32 -10.84 -0.38
C ARG A 119 -4.42 -11.88 -0.52
N GLY A 120 -4.37 -12.68 -1.60
CA GLY A 120 -5.29 -13.78 -1.86
C GLY A 120 -6.74 -13.36 -2.10
N LYS A 121 -7.03 -12.06 -2.16
CA LYS A 121 -8.36 -11.56 -2.46
C LYS A 121 -8.52 -11.35 -3.96
N ASN A 122 -9.60 -11.86 -4.52
CA ASN A 122 -9.96 -11.60 -5.91
C ASN A 122 -10.74 -10.29 -6.00
N VAL A 123 -10.01 -9.17 -5.95
CA VAL A 123 -10.57 -7.81 -5.97
C VAL A 123 -10.08 -7.10 -7.22
N GLU A 124 -10.96 -6.38 -7.91
CA GLU A 124 -10.59 -5.63 -9.11
C GLU A 124 -9.65 -4.46 -8.79
N ALA A 125 -8.72 -4.14 -9.71
CA ALA A 125 -7.77 -3.03 -9.55
C ALA A 125 -8.46 -1.69 -9.26
N ARG A 126 -9.68 -1.47 -9.80
CA ARG A 126 -10.49 -0.28 -9.52
C ARG A 126 -10.92 -0.17 -8.05
N GLU A 127 -11.30 -1.27 -7.44
CA GLU A 127 -11.71 -1.30 -6.04
C GLU A 127 -10.49 -1.12 -5.12
N ILE A 128 -9.36 -1.75 -5.46
CA ILE A 128 -8.09 -1.58 -4.76
C ILE A 128 -7.64 -0.12 -4.83
N GLY A 129 -7.66 0.47 -6.03
CA GLY A 129 -7.29 1.87 -6.22
C GLY A 129 -8.15 2.84 -5.42
N LYS A 130 -9.46 2.60 -5.38
CA LYS A 130 -10.39 3.38 -4.58
C LYS A 130 -10.14 3.24 -3.07
N ALA A 131 -9.89 2.01 -2.60
CA ALA A 131 -9.65 1.72 -1.19
C ALA A 131 -8.32 2.31 -0.70
N LEU A 132 -7.27 2.31 -1.53
CA LEU A 132 -5.93 2.80 -1.19
C LEU A 132 -5.69 4.25 -1.63
N GLY A 133 -6.59 4.85 -2.40
CA GLY A 133 -6.42 6.21 -2.93
C GLY A 133 -5.28 6.32 -3.95
N VAL A 134 -5.07 5.29 -4.78
CA VAL A 134 -4.01 5.25 -5.78
C VAL A 134 -4.56 5.18 -7.20
N ASN A 135 -3.78 5.70 -8.16
CA ASN A 135 -4.17 5.73 -9.57
C ASN A 135 -3.72 4.49 -10.34
N THR A 136 -2.75 3.76 -9.83
CA THR A 136 -2.22 2.55 -10.46
C THR A 136 -1.97 1.44 -9.45
N VAL A 137 -2.06 0.21 -9.92
CA VAL A 137 -1.79 -1.00 -9.14
C VAL A 137 -0.73 -1.81 -9.89
N LEU A 138 0.36 -2.15 -9.20
CA LEU A 138 1.37 -3.10 -9.66
C LEU A 138 1.05 -4.46 -9.06
N GLU A 139 0.84 -5.42 -9.91
CA GLU A 139 0.58 -6.81 -9.52
C GLU A 139 1.43 -7.77 -10.34
N GLY A 140 1.61 -8.97 -9.84
CA GLY A 140 2.44 -9.94 -10.53
C GLY A 140 2.36 -11.33 -9.95
N SER A 141 3.10 -12.22 -10.59
CA SER A 141 3.25 -13.60 -10.15
C SER A 141 4.69 -14.08 -10.33
N VAL A 142 5.10 -14.97 -9.45
CA VAL A 142 6.43 -15.56 -9.48
C VAL A 142 6.33 -17.08 -9.54
N ARG A 143 7.12 -17.67 -10.42
CA ARG A 143 7.37 -19.11 -10.48
C ARG A 143 8.85 -19.37 -10.27
N LYS A 144 9.20 -20.01 -9.16
CA LYS A 144 10.56 -20.49 -8.88
C LYS A 144 10.63 -21.98 -9.16
N SER A 145 11.65 -22.42 -9.88
CA SER A 145 11.91 -23.83 -10.17
C SER A 145 13.43 -24.05 -10.15
N GLY A 146 13.93 -24.62 -9.07
CA GLY A 146 15.35 -24.76 -8.81
C GLY A 146 16.06 -23.40 -8.85
N LYS A 147 16.99 -23.22 -9.78
CA LYS A 147 17.76 -21.98 -9.93
C LYS A 147 17.12 -20.97 -10.89
N ARG A 148 16.01 -21.31 -11.53
CA ARG A 148 15.31 -20.42 -12.46
C ARG A 148 14.10 -19.77 -11.82
N ILE A 149 13.90 -18.51 -12.16
CA ILE A 149 12.73 -17.72 -11.79
C ILE A 149 12.05 -17.19 -13.04
N ARG A 150 10.74 -17.18 -13.00
CA ARG A 150 9.91 -16.47 -13.96
C ARG A 150 9.01 -15.51 -13.20
N ILE A 151 9.09 -14.24 -13.54
CA ILE A 151 8.32 -13.17 -12.94
C ILE A 151 7.47 -12.55 -14.04
N ASN A 152 6.15 -12.52 -13.84
CA ASN A 152 5.25 -11.73 -14.66
C ASN A 152 4.82 -10.54 -13.82
N VAL A 153 4.90 -9.35 -14.40
CA VAL A 153 4.53 -8.10 -13.74
C VAL A 153 3.61 -7.32 -14.66
N GLN A 154 2.60 -6.70 -14.11
CA GLN A 154 1.72 -5.80 -14.83
C GLN A 154 1.35 -4.58 -14.00
N LEU A 155 1.25 -3.45 -14.69
CA LEU A 155 0.78 -2.18 -14.15
C LEU A 155 -0.62 -1.92 -14.69
N VAL A 156 -1.58 -1.73 -13.81
CA VAL A 156 -2.99 -1.58 -14.13
C VAL A 156 -3.48 -0.19 -13.70
N SER A 157 -4.23 0.46 -14.55
CA SER A 157 -4.94 1.70 -14.21
C SER A 157 -6.08 1.41 -13.24
N ALA A 158 -6.09 2.09 -12.10
CA ALA A 158 -7.16 1.97 -11.12
C ALA A 158 -8.43 2.73 -11.53
N ALA A 159 -8.35 3.63 -12.52
CA ALA A 159 -9.50 4.39 -12.99
C ALA A 159 -10.47 3.53 -13.82
N ASP A 160 -9.93 2.69 -14.70
CA ASP A 160 -10.68 1.94 -15.70
C ASP A 160 -10.38 0.44 -15.70
N GLY A 161 -9.35 -0.01 -14.96
CA GLY A 161 -8.96 -1.42 -14.87
C GLY A 161 -8.16 -1.91 -16.06
N TYR A 162 -7.76 -1.03 -16.99
CA TYR A 162 -6.95 -1.44 -18.13
C TYR A 162 -5.47 -1.57 -17.78
N GLN A 163 -4.83 -2.55 -18.41
CA GLN A 163 -3.39 -2.76 -18.29
C GLN A 163 -2.64 -1.65 -19.03
N LEU A 164 -1.76 -0.94 -18.30
CA LEU A 164 -0.91 0.12 -18.84
C LEU A 164 0.40 -0.43 -19.38
N TRP A 165 0.93 -1.46 -18.71
CA TRP A 165 2.18 -2.13 -19.05
C TRP A 165 2.19 -3.54 -18.48
N SER A 166 2.92 -4.45 -19.15
CA SER A 166 3.16 -5.81 -18.68
C SER A 166 4.42 -6.36 -19.30
N GLU A 167 5.18 -7.08 -18.47
CA GLU A 167 6.40 -7.74 -18.93
C GLU A 167 6.64 -9.06 -18.20
N ARG A 168 7.39 -9.94 -18.85
CA ARG A 168 7.78 -11.24 -18.31
C ARG A 168 9.28 -11.36 -18.29
N TYR A 169 9.82 -11.64 -17.12
CA TYR A 169 11.24 -11.89 -16.88
C TYR A 169 11.46 -13.39 -16.65
N ASP A 170 12.38 -13.99 -17.40
CA ASP A 170 12.79 -15.40 -17.25
C ASP A 170 14.31 -15.40 -17.06
N ARG A 171 14.77 -15.59 -15.83
CA ARG A 171 16.16 -15.37 -15.40
C ARG A 171 16.62 -16.49 -14.47
N GLU A 172 17.92 -16.51 -14.16
CA GLU A 172 18.45 -17.30 -13.05
C GLU A 172 18.30 -16.53 -11.73
N MET A 173 18.21 -17.26 -10.62
CA MET A 173 18.06 -16.67 -9.29
C MET A 173 19.22 -15.74 -8.92
N ARG A 174 20.43 -15.98 -9.44
CA ARG A 174 21.58 -15.09 -9.24
C ARG A 174 21.41 -13.69 -9.84
N ASP A 175 20.51 -13.56 -10.83
CA ASP A 175 20.26 -12.31 -11.55
C ASP A 175 19.08 -11.54 -10.95
N ILE A 176 18.62 -11.90 -9.74
CA ILE A 176 17.40 -11.34 -9.14
C ILE A 176 17.48 -9.82 -8.96
N PHE A 177 18.64 -9.30 -8.58
CA PHE A 177 18.83 -7.86 -8.41
C PHE A 177 18.70 -7.10 -9.73
N ASP A 178 19.21 -7.67 -10.83
CA ASP A 178 19.08 -7.05 -12.16
C ASP A 178 17.61 -7.01 -12.58
N VAL A 179 16.85 -8.05 -12.27
CA VAL A 179 15.40 -8.11 -12.55
C VAL A 179 14.63 -7.08 -11.71
N GLN A 180 14.97 -6.91 -10.44
CA GLN A 180 14.36 -5.89 -9.59
C GLN A 180 14.62 -4.48 -10.14
N ASP A 181 15.87 -4.21 -10.53
CA ASP A 181 16.27 -2.95 -11.15
C ASP A 181 15.52 -2.71 -12.47
N GLU A 182 15.46 -3.73 -13.35
CA GLU A 182 14.72 -3.67 -14.63
C GLU A 182 13.23 -3.37 -14.40
N ILE A 183 12.57 -4.03 -13.45
CA ILE A 183 11.16 -3.79 -13.13
C ILE A 183 10.94 -2.36 -12.60
N ALA A 184 11.76 -1.91 -11.67
CA ALA A 184 11.62 -0.59 -11.08
C ALA A 184 11.75 0.52 -12.13
N VAL A 185 12.72 0.40 -13.05
CA VAL A 185 12.90 1.33 -14.17
C VAL A 185 11.71 1.26 -15.13
N ALA A 186 11.29 0.06 -15.53
CA ALA A 186 10.17 -0.11 -16.47
C ALA A 186 8.85 0.46 -15.92
N VAL A 187 8.58 0.31 -14.62
CA VAL A 187 7.42 0.90 -13.97
C VAL A 187 7.47 2.43 -14.02
N THR A 188 8.62 3.02 -13.73
CA THR A 188 8.78 4.49 -13.79
C THR A 188 8.61 5.03 -15.19
N ASP A 189 9.15 4.32 -16.19
CA ASP A 189 8.97 4.68 -17.60
C ASP A 189 7.49 4.58 -18.02
N ALA A 190 6.80 3.52 -17.62
CA ALA A 190 5.37 3.34 -17.89
C ALA A 190 4.50 4.44 -17.25
N LEU A 191 4.90 4.93 -16.08
CA LEU A 191 4.28 6.07 -15.39
C LEU A 191 4.73 7.44 -15.94
N LYS A 192 5.64 7.46 -16.90
CA LYS A 192 6.24 8.68 -17.49
C LYS A 192 6.95 9.57 -16.45
N ILE A 193 7.49 8.95 -15.42
CA ILE A 193 8.28 9.63 -14.39
C ILE A 193 9.74 9.67 -14.86
N LYS A 194 10.32 10.86 -14.88
CA LYS A 194 11.74 11.03 -15.21
C LYS A 194 12.57 10.88 -13.94
N LEU A 195 13.32 9.80 -13.83
CA LEU A 195 14.29 9.63 -12.75
C LEU A 195 15.48 10.59 -12.96
N LEU A 196 15.70 11.48 -12.00
CA LEU A 196 16.88 12.32 -11.94
C LEU A 196 18.08 11.50 -11.39
N GLY A 197 19.32 12.00 -11.60
CA GLY A 197 20.55 11.25 -11.31
C GLY A 197 20.59 10.61 -9.90
N ASP A 198 20.26 11.39 -8.88
CA ASP A 198 20.29 10.93 -7.48
C ASP A 198 19.16 9.96 -7.19
N GLU A 199 17.95 10.16 -7.72
CA GLU A 199 16.82 9.25 -7.59
C GLU A 199 17.11 7.91 -8.25
N LYS A 200 17.68 7.92 -9.46
CA LYS A 200 18.08 6.70 -10.15
C LYS A 200 19.07 5.89 -9.31
N THR A 201 20.07 6.55 -8.73
CA THR A 201 21.05 5.93 -7.86
C THR A 201 20.38 5.36 -6.59
N ALA A 202 19.42 6.10 -6.01
CA ALA A 202 18.70 5.66 -4.82
C ALA A 202 17.80 4.45 -5.10
N VAL A 203 17.07 4.46 -6.22
CA VAL A 203 16.19 3.34 -6.66
C VAL A 203 17.01 2.08 -6.89
N LEU A 204 18.16 2.19 -7.58
CA LEU A 204 19.03 1.06 -7.93
C LEU A 204 20.06 0.71 -6.84
N LYS A 205 19.94 1.28 -5.64
CA LYS A 205 20.85 0.99 -4.54
C LYS A 205 20.60 -0.41 -3.99
N ARG A 206 21.54 -1.31 -4.21
CA ARG A 206 21.57 -2.66 -3.65
C ARG A 206 22.12 -2.64 -2.22
N HIS A 207 21.50 -3.40 -1.35
CA HIS A 207 21.91 -3.53 0.06
C HIS A 207 22.88 -4.68 0.30
N THR A 208 22.96 -5.64 -0.62
CA THR A 208 23.93 -6.74 -0.67
C THR A 208 24.21 -7.12 -2.14
N GLN A 209 25.33 -7.76 -2.39
CA GLN A 209 25.68 -8.37 -3.68
C GLN A 209 25.49 -9.89 -3.66
N SER A 210 25.15 -10.46 -2.50
CA SER A 210 24.97 -11.91 -2.33
C SER A 210 23.49 -12.30 -2.46
N PRO A 211 23.08 -13.01 -3.54
CA PRO A 211 21.71 -13.52 -3.66
C PRO A 211 21.35 -14.49 -2.54
N GLU A 212 22.31 -15.22 -1.99
CA GLU A 212 22.09 -16.15 -0.88
C GLU A 212 21.80 -15.38 0.42
N ALA A 213 22.60 -14.35 0.75
CA ALA A 213 22.34 -13.49 1.92
C ALA A 213 20.96 -12.80 1.78
N HIS A 214 20.62 -12.36 0.57
CA HIS A 214 19.33 -11.75 0.28
C HIS A 214 18.18 -12.75 0.49
N GLU A 215 18.32 -13.99 0.04
CA GLU A 215 17.31 -15.04 0.25
C GLU A 215 17.02 -15.27 1.74
N TYR A 216 18.05 -15.36 2.58
CA TYR A 216 17.89 -15.47 4.03
C TYR A 216 17.23 -14.22 4.64
N TYR A 217 17.62 -13.05 4.21
CA TYR A 217 16.99 -11.81 4.65
C TYR A 217 15.48 -11.78 4.35
N LEU A 218 15.06 -12.17 3.14
CA LEU A 218 13.65 -12.24 2.76
C LEU A 218 12.87 -13.27 3.59
N ARG A 219 13.47 -14.43 3.89
CA ARG A 219 12.89 -15.42 4.80
C ARG A 219 12.70 -14.83 6.20
N GLY A 220 13.71 -14.13 6.71
CA GLY A 220 13.64 -13.42 7.98
C GLY A 220 12.48 -12.42 8.02
N LEU A 221 12.34 -11.58 7.00
CA LEU A 221 11.22 -10.63 6.88
C LEU A 221 9.86 -11.32 6.84
N SER A 222 9.74 -12.43 6.11
CA SER A 222 8.50 -13.20 6.04
C SER A 222 8.08 -13.74 7.41
N HIS A 223 9.03 -14.25 8.20
CA HIS A 223 8.77 -14.68 9.56
C HIS A 223 8.44 -13.50 10.47
N PHE A 224 9.23 -12.43 10.44
CA PHE A 224 9.01 -11.23 11.24
C PHE A 224 7.59 -10.68 11.08
N ASN A 225 7.08 -10.68 9.86
CA ASN A 225 5.76 -10.15 9.53
C ASN A 225 4.57 -11.02 10.02
N LYS A 226 4.81 -12.21 10.56
CA LYS A 226 3.74 -13.07 11.14
C LYS A 226 3.41 -12.74 12.58
N TRP A 227 4.25 -11.98 13.27
CA TRP A 227 4.02 -11.48 14.63
C TRP A 227 3.71 -12.57 15.67
N THR A 228 4.34 -13.75 15.57
CA THR A 228 4.29 -14.79 16.61
C THR A 228 5.64 -14.97 17.28
N PRO A 229 5.71 -15.36 18.56
CA PRO A 229 6.99 -15.60 19.25
C PRO A 229 7.90 -16.59 18.51
N HIS A 230 7.34 -17.68 18.02
CA HIS A 230 8.07 -18.69 17.26
C HIS A 230 8.59 -18.16 15.92
N ASP A 231 7.81 -17.31 15.24
CA ASP A 231 8.27 -16.73 13.99
C ASP A 231 9.34 -15.64 14.22
N PHE A 232 9.32 -14.93 15.35
CA PHE A 232 10.43 -14.03 15.71
C PHE A 232 11.76 -14.76 15.90
N GLU A 233 11.76 -15.92 16.56
CA GLU A 233 12.97 -16.77 16.67
C GLU A 233 13.52 -17.15 15.30
N LYS A 234 12.64 -17.60 14.40
CA LYS A 234 13.01 -17.92 13.01
C LYS A 234 13.49 -16.70 12.22
N ALA A 235 12.91 -15.54 12.45
CA ALA A 235 13.34 -14.31 11.80
C ALA A 235 14.76 -13.96 12.20
N ILE A 236 15.08 -14.03 13.50
CA ILE A 236 16.43 -13.79 14.05
C ILE A 236 17.44 -14.76 13.41
N GLU A 237 17.17 -16.08 13.42
CA GLU A 237 18.05 -17.08 12.82
C GLU A 237 18.36 -16.77 11.35
N ASN A 238 17.34 -16.36 10.59
CA ASN A 238 17.52 -16.04 9.18
C ASN A 238 18.31 -14.74 8.97
N PHE A 239 18.08 -13.70 9.77
CA PHE A 239 18.86 -12.46 9.68
C PHE A 239 20.31 -12.67 10.09
N GLU A 240 20.58 -13.44 11.15
CA GLU A 240 21.94 -13.82 11.54
C GLU A 240 22.64 -14.59 10.42
N ARG A 241 21.95 -15.53 9.76
CA ARG A 241 22.50 -16.26 8.63
C ARG A 241 22.80 -15.37 7.43
N ALA A 242 21.95 -14.38 7.16
CA ALA A 242 22.23 -13.39 6.11
C ALA A 242 23.49 -12.57 6.41
N ILE A 243 23.70 -12.19 7.67
CA ILE A 243 24.91 -11.46 8.14
C ILE A 243 26.16 -12.33 8.08
N GLU A 244 26.07 -13.62 8.42
CA GLU A 244 27.20 -14.54 8.30
C GLU A 244 27.70 -14.66 6.85
N ILE A 245 26.78 -14.62 5.87
CA ILE A 245 27.10 -14.70 4.43
C ILE A 245 27.63 -13.34 3.93
N ASP A 246 27.03 -12.24 4.34
CA ASP A 246 27.46 -10.88 4.00
C ASP A 246 27.49 -9.99 5.24
N VAL A 247 28.69 -9.85 5.82
CA VAL A 247 28.92 -9.06 7.04
C VAL A 247 28.66 -7.57 6.87
N ASN A 248 28.51 -7.07 5.64
CA ASN A 248 28.21 -5.68 5.35
C ASN A 248 26.72 -5.44 5.05
N TYR A 249 25.87 -6.45 5.22
CA TYR A 249 24.45 -6.34 4.91
C TYR A 249 23.69 -5.50 5.94
N ALA A 250 23.75 -4.18 5.77
CA ALA A 250 23.18 -3.21 6.71
C ALA A 250 21.66 -3.43 6.99
N SER A 251 20.89 -3.84 5.99
CA SER A 251 19.45 -4.09 6.18
C SER A 251 19.18 -5.27 7.11
N ALA A 252 20.03 -6.32 7.11
CA ALA A 252 19.88 -7.45 8.01
C ALA A 252 20.19 -7.05 9.46
N TYR A 253 21.21 -6.22 9.68
CA TYR A 253 21.49 -5.65 11.02
C TYR A 253 20.35 -4.76 11.50
N ALA A 254 19.79 -3.91 10.64
CA ALA A 254 18.66 -3.05 11.00
C ALA A 254 17.42 -3.87 11.37
N ALA A 255 17.19 -5.00 10.68
CA ALA A 255 16.07 -5.89 10.96
C ALA A 255 16.21 -6.61 12.31
N LEU A 256 17.43 -6.97 12.73
CA LEU A 256 17.70 -7.55 14.05
C LEU A 256 17.53 -6.56 15.20
N ALA A 257 17.65 -5.25 14.93
CA ALA A 257 17.55 -4.21 15.95
C ALA A 257 16.11 -3.79 16.27
N ASN A 258 15.14 -4.25 15.49
CA ASN A 258 13.71 -3.95 15.66
C ASN A 258 12.97 -5.04 16.45
#